data_76907fe0a387447a62ebf4c20cfcff87
#
_entry.id   76907fe0a387447a62ebf4c20cfcff87
#
_cell.length_a   1.000
_cell.length_b   1.000
_cell.length_c   1.000
_cell.angle_alpha   90.00
_cell.angle_beta   90.00
_cell.angle_gamma   90.00
#
_symmetry.space_group_name_H-M   'P 1'
#
loop_
_entity.id
_entity.type
_entity.pdbx_description
1 polymer ?
#
loop_
_entity_poly.entity_id
_entity_poly.type
_entity_poly.pdbx_seq_one_letter_code
_entity_poly.pdbx_strand_id
1 'polypeptide(L)'
;MNNAGLKGELLVTRTDERGGLVEAFKFPHDGQVFYSTSKPGVVRGNHYHTHKVERFCVIEGKAKIRLRNRDTNEIREYLVSGEEPQLVDMIPNWTHNIENIGSTEMKLLVWANELFDPNNTDTFAEKV
;
A
#
# COMPACT_ATOMS: atom_id res chain seq x y z
N MET A 1 -20.57 25.22 25.12
CA MET A 1 -20.36 24.42 23.88
C MET A 1 -19.42 23.27 24.18
N ASN A 2 -19.77 22.10 23.74
CA ASN A 2 -18.92 20.91 23.91
C ASN A 2 -17.97 20.77 22.71
N ASN A 3 -16.66 20.74 22.97
CA ASN A 3 -15.62 20.59 21.95
C ASN A 3 -15.15 19.15 21.77
N ALA A 4 -15.93 18.16 22.23
CA ALA A 4 -15.50 16.76 22.25
C ALA A 4 -15.12 16.18 20.86
N GLY A 5 -15.65 16.76 19.78
CA GLY A 5 -15.27 16.34 18.41
C GLY A 5 -14.10 17.11 17.81
N LEU A 6 -13.60 18.14 18.49
CA LEU A 6 -12.56 19.01 17.96
C LEU A 6 -11.22 18.62 18.60
N LYS A 7 -10.42 17.84 17.88
CA LYS A 7 -9.10 17.44 18.38
C LYS A 7 -8.09 17.34 17.25
N GLY A 8 -6.83 17.61 17.56
CA GLY A 8 -5.71 17.21 16.74
C GLY A 8 -5.17 15.89 17.27
N GLU A 9 -4.86 14.97 16.39
CA GLU A 9 -4.32 13.66 16.75
C GLU A 9 -2.99 13.43 16.06
N LEU A 10 -1.97 13.10 16.86
CA LEU A 10 -0.69 12.69 16.32
C LEU A 10 -0.75 11.21 15.90
N LEU A 11 -0.43 10.95 14.64
CA LEU A 11 -0.38 9.59 14.12
C LEU A 11 0.98 8.96 14.43
N VAL A 12 0.97 7.65 14.65
CA VAL A 12 2.19 6.90 14.90
C VAL A 12 2.84 6.52 13.57
N THR A 13 4.10 6.92 13.40
CA THR A 13 4.92 6.47 12.26
C THR A 13 5.72 5.26 12.68
N ARG A 14 5.59 4.16 11.95
CA ARG A 14 6.41 2.97 12.12
C ARG A 14 7.53 3.03 11.10
N THR A 15 8.77 3.03 11.57
CA THR A 15 9.95 3.18 10.72
C THR A 15 10.83 1.94 10.82
N ASP A 16 11.33 1.49 9.69
CA ASP A 16 12.33 0.44 9.58
C ASP A 16 13.36 0.80 8.49
N GLU A 17 14.19 -0.13 8.09
CA GLU A 17 15.23 0.10 7.08
C GLU A 17 14.69 0.45 5.69
N ARG A 18 13.42 0.16 5.41
CA ARG A 18 12.77 0.47 4.14
C ARG A 18 12.26 1.91 4.07
N GLY A 19 11.84 2.48 5.19
CA GLY A 19 11.22 3.79 5.30
C GLY A 19 10.15 3.80 6.38
N GLY A 20 9.10 4.59 6.19
CA GLY A 20 8.03 4.76 7.16
C GLY A 20 6.68 4.24 6.68
N LEU A 21 5.77 3.99 7.61
CA LEU A 21 4.37 3.63 7.35
C LEU A 21 3.47 4.27 8.40
N VAL A 22 2.40 4.89 7.94
CA VAL A 22 1.42 5.54 8.81
C VAL A 22 0.01 5.10 8.41
N GLU A 23 -0.75 4.57 9.38
CA GLU A 23 -2.17 4.30 9.20
C GLU A 23 -2.93 5.59 9.46
N ALA A 24 -3.39 6.27 8.40
CA ALA A 24 -3.94 7.63 8.51
C ALA A 24 -5.44 7.65 8.80
N PHE A 25 -6.22 6.88 8.08
CA PHE A 25 -7.68 6.85 8.20
C PHE A 25 -8.16 5.42 8.39
N LYS A 26 -9.00 5.20 9.41
CA LYS A 26 -9.60 3.90 9.71
C LYS A 26 -11.11 4.07 9.90
N PHE A 27 -11.89 3.38 9.09
CA PHE A 27 -13.35 3.42 9.15
C PHE A 27 -13.87 1.98 9.20
N PRO A 28 -14.55 1.56 10.28
CA PRO A 28 -14.93 0.15 10.48
C PRO A 28 -15.72 -0.47 9.32
N HIS A 29 -16.47 0.35 8.56
CA HIS A 29 -17.29 -0.13 7.45
C HIS A 29 -16.76 0.27 6.07
N ASP A 30 -15.79 1.18 6.01
CA ASP A 30 -15.28 1.76 4.75
C ASP A 30 -13.82 1.43 4.49
N GLY A 31 -13.21 0.71 5.40
CA GLY A 31 -11.82 0.31 5.26
C GLY A 31 -10.83 1.26 5.89
N GLN A 32 -9.65 1.30 5.32
CA GLN A 32 -8.50 1.97 5.92
C GLN A 32 -7.66 2.65 4.84
N VAL A 33 -7.15 3.83 5.15
CA VAL A 33 -6.14 4.49 4.33
C VAL A 33 -4.85 4.58 5.14
N PHE A 34 -3.76 4.21 4.52
CA PHE A 34 -2.43 4.41 5.09
C PHE A 34 -1.47 4.92 4.01
N TYR A 35 -0.35 5.46 4.42
CA TYR A 35 0.70 5.79 3.49
C TYR A 35 2.03 5.22 3.97
N SER A 36 2.90 4.97 3.04
CA SER A 36 4.24 4.47 3.33
C SER A 36 5.27 5.22 2.53
N THR A 37 6.49 5.21 3.05
CA THR A 37 7.66 5.73 2.37
C THR A 37 8.63 4.59 2.13
N SER A 38 9.33 4.64 1.01
CA SER A 38 10.32 3.63 0.66
C SER A 38 11.55 4.30 0.08
N LYS A 39 12.71 3.91 0.56
CA LYS A 39 13.99 4.38 0.05
C LYS A 39 14.23 3.84 -1.36
N PRO A 40 15.11 4.47 -2.17
CA PRO A 40 15.47 3.95 -3.49
C PRO A 40 15.89 2.48 -3.44
N GLY A 41 15.38 1.70 -4.40
CA GLY A 41 15.69 0.27 -4.53
C GLY A 41 14.89 -0.66 -3.63
N VAL A 42 14.12 -0.13 -2.68
CA VAL A 42 13.30 -0.95 -1.77
C VAL A 42 12.12 -1.56 -2.51
N VAL A 43 11.88 -2.84 -2.22
CA VAL A 43 10.70 -3.57 -2.69
C VAL A 43 9.83 -3.91 -1.49
N ARG A 44 8.55 -3.55 -1.57
CA ARG A 44 7.53 -3.93 -0.59
C ARG A 44 6.53 -4.86 -1.24
N GLY A 45 5.84 -5.63 -0.41
CA GLY A 45 4.85 -6.59 -0.87
C GLY A 45 5.47 -7.96 -1.05
N ASN A 46 5.41 -8.52 -2.26
CA ASN A 46 5.68 -9.93 -2.50
C ASN A 46 4.75 -10.78 -1.64
N HIS A 47 3.45 -10.54 -1.85
CA HIS A 47 2.39 -11.26 -1.16
C HIS A 47 1.10 -11.20 -1.98
N TYR A 48 0.12 -11.99 -1.56
CA TYR A 48 -1.24 -11.96 -2.12
C TYR A 48 -2.27 -11.93 -1.00
N HIS A 49 -3.48 -11.58 -1.37
CA HIS A 49 -4.66 -11.58 -0.50
C HIS A 49 -5.71 -12.54 -1.06
N THR A 50 -6.61 -13.01 -0.22
CA THR A 50 -7.71 -13.88 -0.65
C THR A 50 -9.04 -13.14 -0.75
N HIS A 51 -9.25 -12.09 0.02
CA HIS A 51 -10.47 -11.28 -0.03
C HIS A 51 -10.21 -9.77 0.06
N LYS A 52 -9.09 -9.35 0.63
CA LYS A 52 -8.75 -7.94 0.73
C LYS A 52 -8.48 -7.34 -0.66
N VAL A 53 -9.02 -6.15 -0.89
CA VAL A 53 -8.73 -5.33 -2.07
C VAL A 53 -8.01 -4.08 -1.61
N GLU A 54 -6.95 -3.72 -2.32
CA GLU A 54 -6.22 -2.49 -2.07
C GLU A 54 -6.15 -1.64 -3.34
N ARG A 55 -6.06 -0.32 -3.17
CA ARG A 55 -5.79 0.61 -4.26
C ARG A 55 -4.53 1.39 -3.93
N PHE A 56 -3.56 1.31 -4.83
CA PHE A 56 -2.28 1.98 -4.69
C PHE A 56 -2.25 3.26 -5.51
N CYS A 57 -1.71 4.33 -4.91
CA CYS A 57 -1.43 5.57 -5.62
C CYS A 57 -0.07 6.12 -5.19
N VAL A 58 0.91 6.09 -6.07
CA VAL A 58 2.19 6.74 -5.82
C VAL A 58 1.97 8.25 -5.94
N ILE A 59 2.26 8.99 -4.88
CA ILE A 59 2.05 10.44 -4.82
C ILE A 59 3.35 11.23 -4.93
N GLU A 60 4.49 10.58 -4.76
CA GLU A 60 5.81 11.18 -4.96
C GLU A 60 6.82 10.09 -5.34
N GLY A 61 7.68 10.40 -6.30
CA GLY A 61 8.70 9.47 -6.78
C GLY A 61 8.23 8.62 -7.95
N LYS A 62 8.99 7.56 -8.21
CA LYS A 62 8.74 6.62 -9.34
C LYS A 62 8.79 5.20 -8.84
N ALA A 63 7.85 4.39 -9.30
CA ALA A 63 7.77 3.00 -8.87
C ALA A 63 7.39 2.07 -10.02
N LYS A 64 7.71 0.81 -9.84
CA LYS A 64 7.23 -0.29 -10.67
C LYS A 64 6.36 -1.19 -9.82
N ILE A 65 5.13 -1.40 -10.23
CA ILE A 65 4.20 -2.34 -9.60
C ILE A 65 4.12 -3.56 -10.50
N ARG A 66 4.34 -4.75 -9.92
CA ARG A 66 4.22 -6.02 -10.62
C ARG A 66 3.13 -6.85 -9.98
N LEU A 67 2.31 -7.46 -10.83
CA LEU A 67 1.25 -8.38 -10.41
C LEU A 67 1.36 -9.67 -11.20
N ARG A 68 1.14 -10.80 -10.54
CA ARG A 68 1.06 -12.11 -11.20
C ARG A 68 -0.23 -12.80 -10.78
N ASN A 69 -1.04 -13.19 -11.76
CA ASN A 69 -2.20 -14.03 -11.54
C ASN A 69 -1.74 -15.42 -11.09
N ARG A 70 -2.18 -15.86 -9.91
CA ARG A 70 -1.73 -17.14 -9.35
C ARG A 70 -2.25 -18.36 -10.10
N ASP A 71 -3.37 -18.20 -10.80
CA ASP A 71 -3.97 -19.31 -11.56
C ASP A 71 -3.37 -19.44 -12.97
N THR A 72 -3.09 -18.32 -13.63
CA THR A 72 -2.67 -18.30 -15.03
C THR A 72 -1.21 -17.98 -15.24
N ASN A 73 -0.54 -17.45 -14.20
CA ASN A 73 0.82 -16.89 -14.25
C ASN A 73 0.96 -15.66 -15.17
N GLU A 74 -0.17 -15.06 -15.57
CA GLU A 74 -0.14 -13.77 -16.28
C GLU A 74 0.56 -12.72 -15.42
N ILE A 75 1.47 -11.98 -16.01
CA ILE A 75 2.20 -10.91 -15.34
C ILE A 75 1.78 -9.57 -15.93
N ARG A 76 1.53 -8.60 -15.06
CA ARG A 76 1.29 -7.22 -15.43
C ARG A 76 2.26 -6.32 -14.69
N GLU A 77 2.77 -5.31 -15.39
CA GLU A 77 3.66 -4.31 -14.82
C GLU A 77 3.13 -2.92 -15.10
N TYR A 78 3.19 -2.06 -14.09
CA TYR A 78 2.82 -0.65 -14.20
C TYR A 78 4.00 0.21 -13.76
N LEU A 79 4.41 1.13 -14.63
CA LEU A 79 5.36 2.19 -14.26
C LEU A 79 4.54 3.40 -13.85
N VAL A 80 4.68 3.81 -12.62
CA VAL A 80 3.87 4.86 -12.01
C VAL A 80 4.74 5.95 -11.40
N SER A 81 4.21 7.16 -11.30
CA SER A 81 4.93 8.29 -10.70
C SER A 81 3.97 9.25 -10.00
N GLY A 82 4.51 10.03 -9.08
CA GLY A 82 3.75 11.10 -8.44
C GLY A 82 3.42 12.26 -9.36
N GLU A 83 4.13 12.40 -10.48
CA GLU A 83 3.85 13.46 -11.48
C GLU A 83 2.58 13.19 -12.28
N GLU A 84 2.26 11.91 -12.51
CA GLU A 84 1.04 11.47 -13.16
C GLU A 84 0.38 10.41 -12.30
N PRO A 85 -0.28 10.79 -11.19
CA PRO A 85 -0.86 9.82 -10.26
C PRO A 85 -1.83 8.87 -10.95
N GLN A 86 -1.70 7.58 -10.63
CA GLN A 86 -2.51 6.52 -11.23
C GLN A 86 -2.91 5.54 -10.13
N LEU A 87 -4.19 5.16 -10.10
CA LEU A 87 -4.66 4.10 -9.21
C LEU A 87 -4.37 2.75 -9.84
N VAL A 88 -3.76 1.88 -9.07
CA VAL A 88 -3.54 0.48 -9.46
C VAL A 88 -4.17 -0.40 -8.39
N ASP A 89 -5.05 -1.28 -8.81
CA ASP A 89 -5.79 -2.16 -7.89
C ASP A 89 -5.03 -3.45 -7.64
N MET A 90 -4.91 -3.80 -6.37
CA MET A 90 -4.41 -5.10 -5.91
C MET A 90 -5.64 -5.95 -5.57
N ILE A 91 -5.98 -6.88 -6.46
CA ILE A 91 -7.17 -7.72 -6.30
C ILE A 91 -6.79 -9.11 -5.75
N PRO A 92 -7.75 -9.84 -5.14
CA PRO A 92 -7.49 -11.16 -4.60
C PRO A 92 -6.89 -12.11 -5.64
N ASN A 93 -6.04 -13.00 -5.16
CA ASN A 93 -5.38 -14.05 -5.96
C ASN A 93 -4.36 -13.56 -7.00
N TRP A 94 -3.97 -12.30 -6.91
CA TRP A 94 -2.84 -11.76 -7.66
C TRP A 94 -1.72 -11.42 -6.70
N THR A 95 -0.57 -12.07 -6.86
CA THR A 95 0.62 -11.74 -6.10
C THR A 95 1.19 -10.42 -6.61
N HIS A 96 1.54 -9.53 -5.70
CA HIS A 96 2.00 -8.20 -6.10
C HIS A 96 3.19 -7.72 -5.29
N ASN A 97 3.93 -6.79 -5.87
CA ASN A 97 4.94 -6.00 -5.20
C ASN A 97 5.00 -4.59 -5.78
N ILE A 98 5.68 -3.71 -5.07
CA ILE A 98 6.00 -2.36 -5.54
C ILE A 98 7.45 -2.06 -5.23
N GLU A 99 8.18 -1.60 -6.23
CA GLU A 99 9.59 -1.27 -6.17
C GLU A 99 9.82 0.22 -6.40
N ASN A 100 10.58 0.87 -5.53
CA ASN A 100 11.04 2.23 -5.78
C ASN A 100 12.17 2.19 -6.82
N ILE A 101 11.87 2.58 -8.04
CA ILE A 101 12.84 2.62 -9.15
C ILE A 101 13.44 4.00 -9.39
N GLY A 102 13.06 4.97 -8.57
CA GLY A 102 13.60 6.33 -8.64
C GLY A 102 14.87 6.51 -7.80
N SER A 103 15.34 7.74 -7.76
CA SER A 103 16.54 8.13 -7.02
C SER A 103 16.23 8.83 -5.69
N THR A 104 14.96 9.05 -5.39
CA THR A 104 14.49 9.73 -4.19
C THR A 104 13.53 8.83 -3.42
N GLU A 105 13.14 9.23 -2.22
CA GLU A 105 12.14 8.53 -1.42
C GLU A 105 10.80 8.50 -2.17
N MET A 106 10.19 7.32 -2.26
CA MET A 106 8.87 7.14 -2.86
C MET A 106 7.80 7.22 -1.78
N LYS A 107 6.72 7.94 -2.06
CA LYS A 107 5.55 8.01 -1.18
C LYS A 107 4.36 7.35 -1.85
N LEU A 108 3.77 6.41 -1.12
CA LEU A 108 2.65 5.58 -1.57
C LEU A 108 1.45 5.78 -0.66
N LEU A 109 0.32 6.10 -1.26
CA LEU A 109 -0.98 6.14 -0.58
C LEU A 109 -1.74 4.86 -0.92
N VAL A 110 -2.30 4.21 0.10
CA VAL A 110 -3.03 2.95 -0.06
C VAL A 110 -4.38 3.03 0.63
N TRP A 111 -5.43 2.65 -0.09
CA TRP A 111 -6.72 2.32 0.50
C TRP A 111 -6.89 0.80 0.51
N ALA A 112 -7.38 0.27 1.62
CA ALA A 112 -7.77 -1.13 1.75
C ALA A 112 -9.25 -1.20 2.14
N ASN A 113 -9.98 -2.16 1.58
CA ASN A 113 -11.43 -2.29 1.81
C ASN A 113 -11.79 -2.79 3.20
N GLU A 114 -10.82 -3.18 4.00
CA GLU A 114 -11.02 -3.65 5.37
C GLU A 114 -9.89 -3.18 6.27
N LEU A 115 -10.16 -3.13 7.58
CA LEU A 115 -9.14 -2.77 8.57
C LEU A 115 -8.10 -3.88 8.66
N PHE A 116 -6.84 -3.49 8.88
CA PHE A 116 -5.78 -4.44 9.20
C PHE A 116 -6.10 -5.12 10.54
N ASP A 117 -6.15 -6.44 10.52
CA ASP A 117 -6.33 -7.28 11.72
C ASP A 117 -5.08 -8.15 11.90
N PRO A 118 -4.28 -7.92 12.95
CA PRO A 118 -3.06 -8.71 13.17
C PRO A 118 -3.32 -10.19 13.44
N ASN A 119 -4.56 -10.56 13.81
CA ASN A 119 -4.94 -11.96 14.02
C ASN A 119 -5.47 -12.62 12.74
N ASN A 120 -5.78 -11.84 11.71
CA ASN A 120 -6.28 -12.33 10.42
C ASN A 120 -5.87 -11.34 9.34
N THR A 121 -4.61 -11.36 8.97
CA THR A 121 -4.03 -10.35 8.09
C THR A 121 -4.47 -10.47 6.63
N ASP A 122 -4.95 -11.64 6.23
CA ASP A 122 -5.22 -11.96 4.82
C ASP A 122 -4.04 -11.59 3.90
N THR A 123 -2.83 -11.84 4.38
CA THR A 123 -1.60 -11.51 3.66
C THR A 123 -0.67 -12.72 3.69
N PHE A 124 -0.36 -13.24 2.52
CA PHE A 124 0.42 -14.47 2.36
C PHE A 124 1.66 -14.19 1.51
N ALA A 125 2.83 -14.47 2.06
CA ALA A 125 4.10 -14.20 1.40
C ALA A 125 4.27 -15.07 0.16
N GLU A 126 4.58 -14.43 -0.96
CA GLU A 126 4.86 -15.10 -2.24
C GLU A 126 5.52 -14.09 -3.17
N LYS A 127 6.62 -14.46 -3.81
CA LYS A 127 7.26 -13.58 -4.79
C LYS A 127 6.47 -13.52 -6.09
N VAL A 128 6.44 -12.35 -6.66
CA VAL A 128 5.88 -12.14 -8.00
C VAL A 128 6.67 -12.91 -9.05
#